data_1072fbc68cd1f77567074fa36b4b15be
#
_entry.id   1072fbc68cd1f77567074fa36b4b15be
#
_cell.length_a   1.000
_cell.length_b   1.000
_cell.length_c   1.000
_cell.angle_alpha   90.00
_cell.angle_beta   90.00
_cell.angle_gamma   90.00
#
_symmetry.space_group_name_H-M   'P 1'
#
loop_
_entity.id
_entity.type
_entity.pdbx_description
1 polymer ?
#
loop_
_entity_poly.entity_id
_entity_poly.type
_entity_poly.pdbx_seq_one_letter_code
_entity_poly.pdbx_strand_id
1 'polypeptide(L)' 'MDILWDEAKNAKLKTSRGISFEDVAQMILDKQYTAILENPTRPSQMVFVLKIKSYTYVVPFVVDKNDNIILNLTFK' A
#
# COMPACT_ATOMS: atom_id res chain seq x y z
N MET A 1 -13.89 2.04 -8.35
CA MET A 1 -12.89 1.70 -7.33
C MET A 1 -11.75 2.69 -7.38
N ASP A 2 -11.50 3.35 -6.27
CA ASP A 2 -10.38 4.29 -6.15
C ASP A 2 -9.36 3.78 -5.16
N ILE A 3 -8.14 4.27 -5.28
CA ILE A 3 -7.07 3.99 -4.32
C ILE A 3 -6.82 5.28 -3.56
N LEU A 4 -7.03 5.25 -2.24
CA LEU A 4 -7.00 6.42 -1.37
C LEU A 4 -5.94 6.25 -0.29
N TRP A 5 -5.45 7.37 0.23
CA TRP A 5 -4.48 7.39 1.31
C TRP A 5 -4.53 8.72 2.05
N ASP A 6 -3.87 8.77 3.19
CA ASP A 6 -3.73 9.99 3.99
C ASP A 6 -2.50 10.77 3.50
N GLU A 7 -2.67 12.03 3.13
CA GLU A 7 -1.59 12.86 2.59
C GLU A 7 -0.47 13.13 3.61
N ALA A 8 -0.80 13.21 4.89
CA ALA A 8 0.22 13.38 5.92
C ALA A 8 1.11 12.12 6.01
N LYS A 9 0.52 10.94 5.89
CA LYS A 9 1.27 9.69 5.85
C LYS A 9 2.09 9.58 4.57
N ASN A 10 1.58 10.08 3.46
CA ASN A 10 2.30 10.10 2.19
C ASN A 10 3.55 10.98 2.26
N ALA A 11 3.43 12.17 2.86
CA ALA A 11 4.57 13.05 3.07
C ALA A 11 5.66 12.38 3.92
N LYS A 12 5.24 11.68 4.96
CA LYS A 12 6.13 10.93 5.84
C LYS A 12 6.84 9.80 5.08
N LEU A 13 6.11 9.10 4.23
CA LEU A 13 6.66 8.01 3.43
C LEU A 13 7.71 8.52 2.45
N LYS A 14 7.44 9.63 1.77
CA LYS A 14 8.41 10.27 0.87
C LYS A 14 9.70 10.65 1.58
N THR A 15 9.57 11.23 2.77
CA THR A 15 10.73 11.68 3.56
C THR A 15 11.52 10.51 4.12
N SER A 16 10.86 9.50 4.66
CA SER A 16 11.53 8.42 5.38
C SER A 16 12.03 7.31 4.47
N ARG A 17 11.39 7.08 3.31
CA ARG A 17 11.71 5.92 2.46
C ARG A 17 11.95 6.27 1.00
N GLY A 18 11.71 7.51 0.60
CA GLY A 18 11.92 7.96 -0.78
C GLY A 18 10.94 7.38 -1.80
N ILE A 19 9.81 6.86 -1.34
CA ILE A 19 8.74 6.40 -2.21
C ILE A 19 7.44 7.11 -1.83
N SER A 20 6.42 7.02 -2.69
CA SER A 20 5.14 7.68 -2.44
C SER A 20 3.99 6.70 -2.60
N PHE A 21 2.83 7.04 -2.01
CA PHE A 21 1.62 6.27 -2.25
C PHE A 21 1.16 6.37 -3.70
N GLU A 22 1.49 7.46 -4.40
CA GLU A 22 1.23 7.57 -5.84
C GLU A 22 1.96 6.47 -6.61
N ASP A 23 3.24 6.22 -6.27
CA ASP A 23 4.02 5.13 -6.87
C ASP A 23 3.40 3.78 -6.57
N VAL A 24 3.00 3.56 -5.31
CA VAL A 24 2.36 2.31 -4.88
C VAL A 24 1.05 2.11 -5.62
N ALA A 25 0.22 3.15 -5.70
CA ALA A 25 -1.07 3.07 -6.39
C ALA A 25 -0.90 2.70 -7.86
N GLN A 26 0.10 3.29 -8.53
CA GLN A 26 0.37 2.98 -9.93
C GLN A 26 0.77 1.52 -10.11
N MET A 27 1.61 1.00 -9.22
CA MET A 27 2.01 -0.40 -9.27
C MET A 27 0.82 -1.34 -9.03
N ILE A 28 -0.09 -0.98 -8.14
CA ILE A 28 -1.30 -1.76 -7.90
C ILE A 28 -2.18 -1.78 -9.14
N LEU A 29 -2.38 -0.64 -9.79
CA LEU A 29 -3.18 -0.55 -11.01
C LEU A 29 -2.55 -1.34 -12.16
N ASP A 30 -1.23 -1.38 -12.24
CA ASP A 30 -0.49 -2.13 -13.25
C ASP A 30 -0.28 -3.60 -12.86
N LYS A 31 -0.82 -4.03 -11.73
CA LYS A 31 -0.69 -5.39 -11.20
C LYS A 31 0.78 -5.82 -11.01
N GLN A 32 1.61 -4.89 -10.59
CA GLN A 32 3.05 -5.12 -10.38
C GLN A 32 3.39 -5.45 -8.94
N TYR A 33 2.44 -5.98 -8.18
CA TYR A 33 2.70 -6.48 -6.84
C TYR A 33 3.08 -7.96 -6.89
N THR A 34 3.92 -8.36 -5.93
CA THR A 34 4.39 -9.74 -5.83
C THR A 34 3.32 -10.65 -5.24
N ALA A 35 2.59 -10.15 -4.26
CA ALA A 35 1.56 -10.93 -3.55
C ALA A 35 0.57 -10.01 -2.87
N ILE A 36 -0.60 -10.57 -2.55
CA ILE A 36 -1.58 -9.99 -1.65
C ILE A 36 -1.80 -11.00 -0.54
N LEU A 37 -1.57 -10.59 0.71
CA LEU A 37 -1.63 -11.48 1.85
C LEU A 37 -2.65 -10.99 2.87
N GLU A 38 -3.22 -11.92 3.64
CA GLU A 38 -4.04 -11.58 4.79
C GLU A 38 -3.13 -11.21 5.97
N ASN A 39 -3.59 -10.25 6.77
CA ASN A 39 -2.90 -9.92 8.01
C ASN A 39 -3.38 -10.87 9.10
N PRO A 40 -2.51 -11.75 9.65
CA PRO A 40 -2.95 -12.76 10.62
C PRO A 40 -3.45 -12.16 11.94
N THR A 41 -3.03 -10.95 12.29
CA THR A 41 -3.48 -10.28 13.52
C THR A 41 -4.71 -9.41 13.31
N ARG A 42 -5.03 -9.07 12.06
CA ARG A 42 -6.18 -8.24 11.72
C ARG A 42 -6.82 -8.79 10.44
N PRO A 43 -7.73 -9.77 10.57
CA PRO A 43 -8.28 -10.45 9.38
C PRO A 43 -8.98 -9.54 8.37
N SER A 44 -9.48 -8.39 8.81
CA SER A 44 -10.10 -7.41 7.91
C SER A 44 -9.12 -6.55 7.15
N GLN A 45 -7.82 -6.61 7.51
CA GLN A 45 -6.77 -5.86 6.86
C GLN A 45 -5.90 -6.79 6.03
N MET A 46 -5.67 -6.40 4.79
CA MET A 46 -4.80 -7.15 3.89
C MET A 46 -3.53 -6.35 3.61
N VAL A 47 -2.56 -6.97 3.00
CA VAL A 47 -1.31 -6.29 2.65
C VAL A 47 -0.94 -6.60 1.21
N PHE A 48 -0.46 -5.57 0.48
CA PHE A 48 0.24 -5.75 -0.78
C PHE A 48 1.73 -5.91 -0.48
N VAL A 49 2.35 -6.85 -1.16
CA VAL A 49 3.80 -7.02 -1.15
C VAL A 49 4.33 -6.52 -2.49
N LEU A 50 5.17 -5.51 -2.46
CA LEU A 50 5.71 -4.86 -3.65
C LEU A 50 7.23 -4.82 -3.58
N LYS A 51 7.86 -4.84 -4.75
CA LYS A 51 9.30 -4.67 -4.84
C LYS A 51 9.60 -3.37 -5.57
N ILE A 52 10.24 -2.43 -4.87
CA ILE A 52 10.60 -1.12 -5.41
C ILE A 52 12.08 -0.89 -5.14
N LYS A 53 12.87 -0.62 -6.17
CA LYS A 53 14.31 -0.32 -6.07
C LYS A 53 15.07 -1.36 -5.25
N SER A 54 14.82 -2.64 -5.48
CA SER A 54 15.44 -3.78 -4.81
C SER A 54 15.00 -3.98 -3.35
N TYR A 55 14.08 -3.17 -2.83
CA TYR A 55 13.52 -3.36 -1.50
C TYR A 55 12.12 -3.94 -1.60
N THR A 56 11.80 -4.81 -0.66
CA THR A 56 10.44 -5.35 -0.53
C THR A 56 9.68 -4.49 0.45
N TYR A 57 8.54 -3.96 0.02
CA TYR A 57 7.65 -3.15 0.86
C TYR A 57 6.36 -3.89 1.11
N VAL A 58 5.84 -3.71 2.32
CA VAL A 58 4.55 -4.26 2.74
C VAL A 58 3.61 -3.10 2.96
N VAL A 59 2.51 -3.05 2.22
CA VAL A 59 1.56 -1.93 2.26
C VAL A 59 0.22 -2.45 2.78
N PRO A 60 -0.10 -2.22 4.05
CA PRO A 60 -1.41 -2.58 4.58
C PRO A 60 -2.51 -1.78 3.88
N PHE A 61 -3.64 -2.43 3.65
CA PHE A 61 -4.79 -1.76 3.07
C PHE A 61 -6.09 -2.36 3.58
N VAL A 62 -7.16 -1.60 3.48
CA VAL A 62 -8.53 -2.08 3.71
C VAL A 62 -9.38 -1.71 2.51
N VAL A 63 -10.45 -2.46 2.29
CA VAL A 63 -11.43 -2.15 1.25
C VAL A 63 -12.67 -1.62 1.96
N ASP A 64 -13.11 -0.42 1.58
CA ASP A 64 -14.29 0.17 2.19
C ASP A 64 -15.58 -0.35 1.53
N LYS A 65 -16.73 0.13 2.01
CA LYS A 65 -18.04 -0.31 1.52
C LYS A 65 -18.30 0.10 0.07
N ASN A 66 -17.52 1.03 -0.48
CA ASN A 66 -17.64 1.50 -1.85
C ASN A 66 -16.61 0.84 -2.77
N ASP A 67 -15.95 -0.22 -2.30
CA ASP A 67 -14.88 -0.93 -3.00
C ASP A 67 -13.64 -0.07 -3.27
N ASN A 68 -13.43 0.96 -2.45
CA ASN A 68 -12.19 1.74 -2.51
C ASN A 68 -11.10 1.06 -1.69
N ILE A 69 -9.88 1.08 -2.21
CA ILE A 69 -8.71 0.56 -1.52
C ILE A 69 -8.08 1.71 -0.73
N ILE A 70 -7.99 1.56 0.58
CA ILE A 70 -7.42 2.57 1.48
C ILE A 70 -6.04 2.09 1.94
N LEU A 71 -5.00 2.72 1.45
CA LEU A 71 -3.62 2.38 1.78
C LEU A 71 -3.23 2.93 3.14
N ASN A 72 -2.43 2.18 3.87
CA ASN A 72 -1.92 2.59 5.17
C ASN A 72 -0.40 2.65 5.15
N LEU A 73 0.24 2.95 6.29
CA LEU A 73 1.68 3.08 6.39
C LEU A 73 2.41 1.86 5.86
N THR A 74 3.44 2.13 5.07
CA THR A 74 4.22 1.11 4.37
C THR A 74 5.46 0.74 5.18
N PHE A 75 5.81 -0.54 5.19
CA PHE A 75 7.04 -1.06 5.82
C PHE A 75 7.91 -1.74 4.77
N LYS A 76 9.17 -1.84 5.09
CA LYS A 76 10.05 -2.77 4.41
C LYS A 76 9.92 -4.16 5.01
#